data_546ae5a01e9ecc8be877cd62559f0b66
#
_entry.id   546ae5a01e9ecc8be877cd62559f0b66
#
_cell.length_a   1.000
_cell.length_b   1.000
_cell.length_c   1.000
_cell.angle_alpha   90.00
_cell.angle_beta   90.00
_cell.angle_gamma   90.00
#
_symmetry.space_group_name_H-M   'P 1'
#
loop_
_entity.id
_entity.type
_entity.pdbx_description
1 polymer ?
#
loop_
_entity_poly.entity_id
_entity_poly.type
_entity_poly.pdbx_seq_one_letter_code
_entity_poly.pdbx_strand_id
1 'polypeptide(L)'
;MTERSTRRSVLAGASALALVAPLFGLAACGRKDEAPTPAAPEAPKGPPEGSLEWAVAGSWRTADDKARDVWRHPVETLRFFGLQPKMTVVDFWPGSGWYAEILAPYLNRGGGTLYLAGFVEGPNADPAQVAINNALKARILGSKKLYGPVQFTAFGPGSDPVAPAGTADMVLFMRYIHAWMAAGIAEKAFADAFTALRPGGILGIEQHRLQPDEDQDPAAANGYVQEAFVRQLADEAGFVFVEASEINANPDDTKDHPFGVETLAPRRLTAPMGQPADPEFDRTKYDAIGESDRMTLKFRKPE
;
A
#
# COMPACT_ATOMS: atom_id res chain seq x y z
N MET A 1 -10.22 -33.09 50.91
CA MET A 1 -10.17 -34.48 50.47
C MET A 1 -9.21 -34.50 49.30
N THR A 2 -7.92 -34.67 49.57
CA THR A 2 -7.17 -35.94 49.62
C THR A 2 -7.21 -36.67 48.25
N GLU A 3 -6.16 -36.98 47.54
CA GLU A 3 -4.79 -37.46 47.90
C GLU A 3 -3.98 -37.52 46.56
N ARG A 4 -2.74 -37.08 46.56
CA ARG A 4 -1.47 -37.84 46.57
C ARG A 4 -1.18 -38.70 45.34
N SER A 5 -0.17 -38.39 44.62
CA SER A 5 1.27 -38.78 44.75
C SER A 5 1.58 -40.23 44.29
N THR A 6 2.50 -40.38 43.37
CA THR A 6 3.67 -41.28 43.59
C THR A 6 4.79 -41.06 42.57
N ARG A 7 5.98 -40.85 43.12
CA ARG A 7 7.30 -40.95 42.47
C ARG A 7 7.64 -42.44 42.26
N ARG A 8 8.48 -42.76 41.30
CA ARG A 8 9.54 -43.78 41.47
C ARG A 8 10.71 -43.51 40.52
N SER A 9 11.85 -43.24 41.19
CA SER A 9 13.24 -43.36 40.73
C SER A 9 13.65 -44.85 40.74
N VAL A 10 14.81 -45.15 40.19
CA VAL A 10 15.78 -46.24 40.49
C VAL A 10 16.44 -46.69 39.19
N LEU A 11 17.69 -46.85 38.96
CA LEU A 11 19.03 -46.90 39.57
C LEU A 11 20.01 -47.15 38.41
N ALA A 12 21.07 -46.52 38.30
CA ALA A 12 22.49 -46.80 38.47
C ALA A 12 22.98 -48.24 38.08
N GLY A 13 24.00 -48.27 37.24
CA GLY A 13 24.84 -49.43 36.96
C GLY A 13 26.20 -49.00 36.40
N ALA A 14 27.18 -48.90 37.26
CA ALA A 14 28.59 -48.71 36.91
C ALA A 14 29.33 -50.07 36.88
N SER A 15 30.24 -50.26 35.95
CA SER A 15 31.41 -51.22 36.04
C SER A 15 32.39 -50.83 34.93
N ALA A 16 33.47 -50.33 35.13
CA ALA A 16 34.78 -50.66 35.69
C ALA A 16 35.73 -51.38 34.66
N LEU A 17 36.84 -50.68 34.44
CA LEU A 17 38.22 -51.08 34.17
C LEU A 17 38.56 -52.15 33.14
N ALA A 18 39.41 -51.74 32.15
CA ALA A 18 40.71 -52.42 31.93
C ALA A 18 41.68 -51.50 31.18
N LEU A 19 42.78 -51.18 31.77
CA LEU A 19 43.99 -50.60 31.18
C LEU A 19 44.72 -51.67 30.36
N VAL A 20 45.12 -51.32 29.11
CA VAL A 20 46.32 -51.90 28.50
C VAL A 20 46.93 -50.81 27.57
N ALA A 21 48.09 -50.30 27.90
CA ALA A 21 49.04 -49.72 26.94
C ALA A 21 50.07 -50.79 26.58
N PRO A 22 50.60 -50.78 25.35
CA PRO A 22 51.89 -50.17 25.14
C PRO A 22 52.18 -49.59 23.74
N LEU A 23 53.18 -48.69 23.74
CA LEU A 23 54.32 -48.50 22.82
C LEU A 23 54.15 -47.96 21.40
N PHE A 24 54.67 -46.74 21.29
CA PHE A 24 55.50 -46.19 20.25
C PHE A 24 55.26 -46.56 18.75
N GLY A 25 54.79 -45.57 18.02
CA GLY A 25 54.95 -45.43 16.58
C GLY A 25 55.01 -43.97 16.23
N LEU A 26 56.23 -43.45 16.04
CA LEU A 26 56.45 -42.16 15.35
C LEU A 26 55.94 -42.30 13.92
N ALA A 27 54.88 -41.65 13.59
CA ALA A 27 54.43 -41.45 12.23
C ALA A 27 54.30 -39.95 11.94
N ALA A 28 54.98 -39.53 10.89
CA ALA A 28 55.14 -38.16 10.43
C ALA A 28 53.83 -37.40 10.30
N CYS A 29 53.77 -36.16 10.82
CA CYS A 29 52.77 -35.18 10.51
C CYS A 29 52.80 -34.80 9.03
N GLY A 30 51.99 -35.48 8.20
CA GLY A 30 51.54 -34.90 6.93
C GLY A 30 50.41 -33.95 7.23
N ARG A 31 50.64 -32.66 7.17
CA ARG A 31 49.55 -31.67 7.05
C ARG A 31 48.79 -32.02 5.76
N LYS A 32 47.58 -32.54 5.91
CA LYS A 32 46.59 -32.50 4.83
C LYS A 32 46.22 -31.03 4.69
N ASP A 33 46.59 -30.42 3.60
CA ASP A 33 46.02 -29.15 3.16
C ASP A 33 44.52 -29.39 2.99
N GLU A 34 43.76 -28.93 3.97
CA GLU A 34 42.32 -28.88 3.91
C GLU A 34 41.98 -27.88 2.79
N ALA A 35 41.42 -28.38 1.68
CA ALA A 35 40.95 -27.55 0.61
C ALA A 35 39.97 -26.53 1.17
N PRO A 36 40.05 -25.25 0.76
CA PRO A 36 39.14 -24.23 1.26
C PRO A 36 37.70 -24.66 0.96
N THR A 37 36.88 -24.76 2.04
CA THR A 37 35.46 -25.01 1.92
C THR A 37 34.87 -23.92 1.01
N PRO A 38 34.16 -24.27 -0.08
CA PRO A 38 33.50 -23.29 -0.92
C PRO A 38 32.62 -22.38 -0.04
N ALA A 39 32.82 -21.07 -0.14
CA ALA A 39 31.99 -20.11 0.54
C ALA A 39 30.53 -20.38 0.15
N ALA A 40 29.65 -20.48 1.15
CA ALA A 40 28.21 -20.61 0.89
C ALA A 40 27.75 -19.47 -0.02
N PRO A 41 26.85 -19.72 -0.99
CA PRO A 41 26.34 -18.64 -1.85
C PRO A 41 25.84 -17.50 -0.98
N GLU A 42 26.33 -16.28 -1.20
CA GLU A 42 25.77 -15.09 -0.54
C GLU A 42 24.28 -15.07 -0.79
N ALA A 43 23.48 -14.94 0.29
CA ALA A 43 22.04 -14.75 0.17
C ALA A 43 21.78 -13.55 -0.76
N PRO A 44 20.77 -13.63 -1.65
CA PRO A 44 20.51 -12.54 -2.59
C PRO A 44 20.30 -11.25 -1.81
N LYS A 45 21.14 -10.26 -2.11
CA LYS A 45 20.99 -8.92 -1.54
C LYS A 45 19.61 -8.40 -1.95
N GLY A 46 18.80 -7.94 -0.98
CA GLY A 46 17.49 -7.32 -1.25
C GLY A 46 17.61 -6.14 -2.23
N PRO A 47 16.50 -5.54 -2.66
CA PRO A 47 16.53 -4.39 -3.56
C PRO A 47 17.43 -3.27 -3.02
N PRO A 48 18.15 -2.53 -3.89
CA PRO A 48 19.02 -1.43 -3.48
C PRO A 48 18.28 -0.39 -2.65
N GLU A 49 18.85 0.04 -1.52
CA GLU A 49 18.25 1.08 -0.66
C GLU A 49 17.96 2.36 -1.48
N GLY A 50 16.76 2.91 -1.30
CA GLY A 50 16.29 4.07 -2.04
C GLY A 50 15.68 3.76 -3.41
N SER A 51 15.69 2.51 -3.87
CA SER A 51 14.90 2.11 -5.04
C SER A 51 13.41 1.99 -4.68
N LEU A 52 12.54 2.04 -5.69
CA LEU A 52 11.11 1.87 -5.49
C LEU A 52 10.79 0.46 -4.97
N GLU A 53 11.48 -0.56 -5.49
CA GLU A 53 11.37 -1.94 -5.01
C GLU A 53 11.78 -2.08 -3.54
N TRP A 54 12.80 -1.36 -3.10
CA TRP A 54 13.18 -1.32 -1.69
C TRP A 54 12.08 -0.71 -0.83
N ALA A 55 11.44 0.36 -1.28
CA ALA A 55 10.34 0.98 -0.57
C ALA A 55 9.11 0.06 -0.47
N VAL A 56 8.79 -0.66 -1.55
CA VAL A 56 7.71 -1.65 -1.58
C VAL A 56 8.03 -2.87 -0.71
N ALA A 57 9.24 -3.39 -0.74
CA ALA A 57 9.66 -4.52 0.09
C ALA A 57 9.91 -4.16 1.56
N GLY A 58 9.81 -2.88 1.94
CA GLY A 58 10.21 -2.34 3.22
C GLY A 58 9.69 -3.12 4.43
N SER A 59 10.56 -3.35 5.43
CA SER A 59 10.18 -4.10 6.64
C SER A 59 9.24 -3.33 7.57
N TRP A 60 9.06 -2.04 7.34
CA TRP A 60 8.10 -1.18 8.05
C TRP A 60 6.67 -1.32 7.58
N ARG A 61 6.44 -1.89 6.39
CA ARG A 61 5.11 -2.24 5.88
C ARG A 61 4.65 -3.56 6.51
N THR A 62 3.37 -3.61 6.88
CA THR A 62 2.79 -4.82 7.49
C THR A 62 2.73 -5.99 6.49
N ALA A 63 2.65 -7.22 7.00
CA ALA A 63 2.46 -8.39 6.15
C ALA A 63 1.15 -8.31 5.35
N ASP A 64 0.08 -7.81 5.98
CA ASP A 64 -1.23 -7.63 5.35
C ASP A 64 -1.21 -6.60 4.22
N ASP A 65 -0.45 -5.49 4.39
CA ASP A 65 -0.29 -4.51 3.32
C ASP A 65 0.50 -5.06 2.15
N LYS A 66 1.56 -5.84 2.42
CA LYS A 66 2.36 -6.50 1.38
C LYS A 66 1.61 -7.60 0.64
N ALA A 67 0.74 -8.34 1.34
CA ALA A 67 -0.11 -9.36 0.72
C ALA A 67 -1.01 -8.78 -0.39
N ARG A 68 -1.29 -7.48 -0.35
CA ARG A 68 -2.10 -6.76 -1.33
C ARG A 68 -1.29 -6.24 -2.53
N ASP A 69 0.04 -6.32 -2.49
CA ASP A 69 0.90 -5.85 -3.59
C ASP A 69 0.62 -6.64 -4.88
N VAL A 70 0.24 -7.92 -4.77
CA VAL A 70 -0.13 -8.76 -5.91
C VAL A 70 -1.35 -8.25 -6.70
N TRP A 71 -2.23 -7.47 -6.05
CA TRP A 71 -3.40 -6.87 -6.67
C TRP A 71 -3.17 -5.41 -7.06
N ARG A 72 -2.20 -4.73 -6.44
CA ARG A 72 -2.00 -3.27 -6.54
C ARG A 72 -0.77 -2.86 -7.33
N HIS A 73 0.08 -3.84 -7.66
CA HIS A 73 1.25 -3.66 -8.52
C HIS A 73 1.99 -2.32 -8.28
N PRO A 74 2.39 -2.00 -7.00
CA PRO A 74 2.80 -0.66 -6.64
C PRO A 74 4.03 -0.16 -7.41
N VAL A 75 4.98 -1.05 -7.73
CA VAL A 75 6.17 -0.68 -8.50
C VAL A 75 5.77 -0.29 -9.93
N GLU A 76 4.98 -1.12 -10.57
CA GLU A 76 4.53 -0.95 -11.95
C GLU A 76 3.64 0.29 -12.09
N THR A 77 2.69 0.47 -11.16
CA THR A 77 1.75 1.60 -11.14
C THR A 77 2.48 2.93 -10.96
N LEU A 78 3.37 3.03 -9.98
CA LEU A 78 4.10 4.26 -9.72
C LEU A 78 5.13 4.58 -10.83
N ARG A 79 5.71 3.55 -11.47
CA ARG A 79 6.55 3.73 -12.66
C ARG A 79 5.76 4.18 -13.88
N PHE A 80 4.57 3.62 -14.08
CA PHE A 80 3.68 4.05 -15.15
C PHE A 80 3.33 5.54 -15.01
N PHE A 81 3.06 6.03 -13.80
CA PHE A 81 2.86 7.46 -13.55
C PHE A 81 4.14 8.28 -13.75
N GLY A 82 5.30 7.65 -13.74
CA GLY A 82 6.60 8.32 -13.94
C GLY A 82 7.21 8.86 -12.65
N LEU A 83 6.87 8.27 -11.47
CA LEU A 83 7.41 8.70 -10.18
C LEU A 83 8.94 8.71 -10.17
N GLN A 84 9.53 9.81 -9.70
CA GLN A 84 10.96 9.98 -9.52
C GLN A 84 11.29 10.36 -8.06
N PRO A 85 12.49 9.99 -7.54
CA PRO A 85 12.78 10.16 -6.12
C PRO A 85 12.94 11.61 -5.64
N LYS A 86 13.10 12.57 -6.56
CA LYS A 86 13.23 14.01 -6.23
C LYS A 86 11.93 14.80 -6.35
N MET A 87 10.84 14.16 -6.71
CA MET A 87 9.57 14.83 -6.96
C MET A 87 8.94 15.35 -5.68
N THR A 88 8.15 16.41 -5.85
CA THR A 88 7.10 16.81 -4.90
C THR A 88 5.82 16.11 -5.29
N VAL A 89 5.33 15.24 -4.42
CA VAL A 89 4.13 14.41 -4.64
C VAL A 89 3.04 14.78 -3.66
N VAL A 90 1.80 14.86 -4.13
CA VAL A 90 0.60 15.02 -3.28
C VAL A 90 -0.26 13.79 -3.40
N ASP A 91 -0.56 13.13 -2.27
CA ASP A 91 -1.46 11.98 -2.18
C ASP A 91 -2.79 12.45 -1.54
N PHE A 92 -3.89 12.36 -2.31
CA PHE A 92 -5.22 12.76 -1.86
C PHE A 92 -5.89 11.63 -1.10
N TRP A 93 -6.37 11.93 0.11
CA TRP A 93 -6.96 10.97 1.02
C TRP A 93 -6.12 9.69 1.15
N PRO A 94 -4.92 9.76 1.73
CA PRO A 94 -4.02 8.62 1.83
C PRO A 94 -4.60 7.45 2.64
N GLY A 95 -5.75 7.65 3.29
CA GLY A 95 -6.42 6.66 4.13
C GLY A 95 -5.50 6.17 5.25
N SER A 96 -5.41 4.85 5.43
CA SER A 96 -4.49 4.25 6.41
C SER A 96 -3.01 4.37 6.05
N GLY A 97 -2.68 4.92 4.86
CA GLY A 97 -1.29 5.18 4.47
C GLY A 97 -0.62 4.08 3.66
N TRP A 98 -1.38 3.22 2.98
CA TRP A 98 -0.80 2.12 2.20
C TRP A 98 0.24 2.60 1.18
N TYR A 99 -0.09 3.64 0.38
CA TYR A 99 0.87 4.28 -0.53
C TYR A 99 1.84 5.19 0.21
N ALA A 100 1.44 5.86 1.29
CA ALA A 100 2.31 6.74 2.07
C ALA A 100 3.54 6.01 2.62
N GLU A 101 3.39 4.73 3.02
CA GLU A 101 4.49 3.87 3.49
C GLU A 101 5.48 3.46 2.39
N ILE A 102 5.13 3.63 1.12
CA ILE A 102 6.00 3.45 -0.04
C ILE A 102 6.61 4.78 -0.47
N LEU A 103 5.75 5.79 -0.66
CA LEU A 103 6.13 7.10 -1.19
C LEU A 103 7.08 7.85 -0.26
N ALA A 104 6.76 7.91 1.05
CA ALA A 104 7.55 8.70 1.98
C ALA A 104 9.00 8.22 2.11
N PRO A 105 9.31 6.92 2.31
CA PRO A 105 10.69 6.45 2.34
C PRO A 105 11.41 6.64 1.00
N TYR A 106 10.74 6.39 -0.12
CA TYR A 106 11.31 6.53 -1.45
C TYR A 106 11.72 7.99 -1.73
N LEU A 107 10.80 8.93 -1.50
CA LEU A 107 11.04 10.35 -1.70
C LEU A 107 12.09 10.90 -0.70
N ASN A 108 12.03 10.47 0.57
CA ASN A 108 13.03 10.87 1.57
C ASN A 108 14.45 10.48 1.15
N ARG A 109 14.66 9.28 0.60
CA ARG A 109 15.97 8.85 0.11
C ARG A 109 16.44 9.65 -1.11
N GLY A 110 15.50 10.09 -1.95
CA GLY A 110 15.80 10.87 -3.14
C GLY A 110 15.91 12.38 -2.95
N GLY A 111 15.50 12.90 -1.80
CA GLY A 111 15.42 14.33 -1.53
C GLY A 111 14.15 14.99 -2.07
N GLY A 112 13.10 14.22 -2.34
CA GLY A 112 11.76 14.68 -2.70
C GLY A 112 10.92 15.09 -1.50
N THR A 113 9.69 15.51 -1.76
CA THR A 113 8.73 15.97 -0.75
C THR A 113 7.40 15.25 -0.93
N LEU A 114 6.78 14.80 0.16
CA LEU A 114 5.44 14.23 0.18
C LEU A 114 4.47 15.12 0.94
N TYR A 115 3.34 15.45 0.30
CA TYR A 115 2.16 16.01 0.92
C TYR A 115 1.10 14.93 1.05
N LEU A 116 0.54 14.78 2.24
CA LEU A 116 -0.58 13.89 2.53
C LEU A 116 -1.81 14.77 2.80
N ALA A 117 -2.66 14.93 1.79
CA ALA A 117 -3.91 15.68 1.87
C ALA A 117 -5.00 14.77 2.47
N GLY A 118 -5.01 14.66 3.79
CA GLY A 118 -5.93 13.81 4.56
C GLY A 118 -7.37 14.33 4.58
N PHE A 119 -8.20 13.70 5.41
CA PHE A 119 -9.56 14.17 5.65
C PHE A 119 -9.56 15.50 6.41
N VAL A 120 -10.58 16.34 6.17
CA VAL A 120 -10.75 17.59 6.92
C VAL A 120 -11.01 17.28 8.39
N GLU A 121 -10.36 18.04 9.27
CA GLU A 121 -10.53 17.96 10.72
C GLU A 121 -11.34 19.19 11.20
N GLY A 122 -12.14 19.04 12.25
CA GLY A 122 -12.91 20.14 12.82
C GLY A 122 -14.12 19.64 13.63
N PRO A 123 -14.93 20.56 14.16
CA PRO A 123 -16.04 20.22 15.05
C PRO A 123 -17.11 19.28 14.43
N ASN A 124 -17.25 19.33 13.11
CA ASN A 124 -18.22 18.53 12.35
C ASN A 124 -17.57 17.39 11.55
N ALA A 125 -16.27 17.12 11.76
CA ALA A 125 -15.57 16.05 11.06
C ALA A 125 -16.03 14.68 11.55
N ASP A 126 -16.04 13.69 10.65
CA ASP A 126 -16.29 12.30 11.01
C ASP A 126 -15.19 11.80 11.95
N PRO A 127 -15.53 11.35 13.17
CA PRO A 127 -14.55 10.86 14.14
C PRO A 127 -13.69 9.69 13.61
N ALA A 128 -14.24 8.84 12.73
CA ALA A 128 -13.51 7.74 12.13
C ALA A 128 -12.45 8.25 11.16
N GLN A 129 -12.76 9.26 10.35
CA GLN A 129 -11.80 9.89 9.45
C GLN A 129 -10.69 10.62 10.21
N VAL A 130 -11.03 11.33 11.29
CA VAL A 130 -10.05 11.98 12.17
C VAL A 130 -9.14 10.94 12.84
N ALA A 131 -9.68 9.80 13.27
CA ALA A 131 -8.88 8.72 13.83
C ALA A 131 -7.89 8.13 12.81
N ILE A 132 -8.30 7.97 11.54
CA ILE A 132 -7.43 7.53 10.44
C ILE A 132 -6.29 8.53 10.23
N ASN A 133 -6.59 9.83 10.12
CA ASN A 133 -5.56 10.87 10.00
C ASN A 133 -4.55 10.82 11.15
N ASN A 134 -5.05 10.74 12.39
CA ASN A 134 -4.20 10.73 13.58
C ASN A 134 -3.30 9.50 13.64
N ALA A 135 -3.81 8.32 13.28
CA ALA A 135 -3.04 7.08 13.24
C ALA A 135 -1.92 7.16 12.19
N LEU A 136 -2.24 7.65 10.98
CA LEU A 136 -1.24 7.86 9.93
C LEU A 136 -0.19 8.89 10.35
N LYS A 137 -0.62 10.04 10.86
CA LYS A 137 0.27 11.11 11.34
C LYS A 137 1.22 10.62 12.43
N ALA A 138 0.70 9.90 13.42
CA ALA A 138 1.50 9.31 14.50
C ALA A 138 2.56 8.34 13.98
N ARG A 139 2.20 7.45 13.02
CA ARG A 139 3.12 6.49 12.40
C ARG A 139 4.24 7.20 11.64
N ILE A 140 3.92 8.14 10.78
CA ILE A 140 4.90 8.88 9.98
C ILE A 140 5.85 9.70 10.89
N LEU A 141 5.30 10.44 11.85
CA LEU A 141 6.10 11.26 12.77
C LEU A 141 6.92 10.43 13.74
N GLY A 142 6.47 9.21 14.06
CA GLY A 142 7.18 8.27 14.93
C GLY A 142 8.49 7.74 14.33
N SER A 143 8.69 7.86 13.01
CA SER A 143 9.89 7.36 12.32
C SER A 143 10.44 8.34 11.29
N LYS A 144 10.79 9.55 11.75
CA LYS A 144 11.27 10.65 10.88
C LYS A 144 12.52 10.28 10.05
N LYS A 145 13.40 9.42 10.56
CA LYS A 145 14.57 8.96 9.81
C LYS A 145 14.17 8.16 8.57
N LEU A 146 13.09 7.39 8.67
CA LEU A 146 12.58 6.57 7.57
C LEU A 146 11.75 7.41 6.60
N TYR A 147 10.73 8.09 7.10
CA TYR A 147 9.71 8.77 6.29
C TYR A 147 10.09 10.18 5.86
N GLY A 148 11.08 10.81 6.53
CA GLY A 148 11.51 12.16 6.23
C GLY A 148 10.50 13.25 6.61
N PRO A 149 10.64 14.46 6.05
CA PRO A 149 9.74 15.58 6.27
C PRO A 149 8.48 15.44 5.38
N VAL A 150 7.44 14.82 5.93
CA VAL A 150 6.12 14.75 5.28
C VAL A 150 5.28 15.96 5.69
N GLN A 151 4.62 16.58 4.72
CA GLN A 151 3.68 17.68 4.93
C GLN A 151 2.25 17.12 5.07
N PHE A 152 1.56 17.46 6.14
CA PHE A 152 0.18 17.08 6.36
C PHE A 152 -0.73 18.25 6.03
N THR A 153 -1.59 18.07 5.04
CA THR A 153 -2.64 19.00 4.61
C THR A 153 -3.99 18.27 4.63
N ALA A 154 -5.05 18.92 4.21
CA ALA A 154 -6.37 18.31 4.16
C ALA A 154 -7.04 18.58 2.81
N PHE A 155 -7.90 17.64 2.38
CA PHE A 155 -8.79 17.80 1.25
C PHE A 155 -10.23 17.52 1.65
N GLY A 156 -11.14 18.42 1.28
CA GLY A 156 -12.57 18.33 1.51
C GLY A 156 -13.29 19.63 1.23
N PRO A 157 -14.59 19.74 1.54
CA PRO A 157 -15.34 20.96 1.37
C PRO A 157 -14.70 22.11 2.15
N GLY A 158 -14.38 23.22 1.46
CA GLY A 158 -13.81 24.42 2.08
C GLY A 158 -12.40 24.26 2.67
N SER A 159 -11.67 23.18 2.35
CA SER A 159 -10.28 23.04 2.76
C SER A 159 -9.35 24.08 2.12
N ASP A 160 -8.26 24.40 2.81
CA ASP A 160 -7.14 25.14 2.26
C ASP A 160 -6.47 24.35 1.10
N PRO A 161 -5.61 25.01 0.29
CA PRO A 161 -4.86 24.32 -0.76
C PRO A 161 -4.08 23.11 -0.24
N VAL A 162 -4.13 21.99 -0.97
CA VAL A 162 -3.47 20.73 -0.61
C VAL A 162 -1.94 20.79 -0.66
N ALA A 163 -1.41 21.72 -1.46
CA ALA A 163 0.01 22.08 -1.55
C ALA A 163 0.12 23.50 -2.11
N PRO A 164 1.27 24.19 -2.02
CA PRO A 164 1.48 25.47 -2.68
C PRO A 164 1.23 25.35 -4.19
N ALA A 165 0.54 26.33 -4.77
CA ALA A 165 0.16 26.31 -6.18
C ALA A 165 1.39 26.19 -7.11
N GLY A 166 1.30 25.31 -8.10
CA GLY A 166 2.33 25.11 -9.12
C GLY A 166 3.64 24.49 -8.61
N THR A 167 3.64 23.79 -7.45
CA THR A 167 4.85 23.21 -6.88
C THR A 167 4.92 21.68 -6.97
N ALA A 168 3.80 21.00 -7.12
CA ALA A 168 3.78 19.55 -7.21
C ALA A 168 4.21 19.05 -8.59
N ASP A 169 5.06 18.05 -8.62
CA ASP A 169 5.42 17.31 -9.83
C ASP A 169 4.38 16.24 -10.17
N MET A 170 3.76 15.67 -9.13
CA MET A 170 2.78 14.59 -9.26
C MET A 170 1.69 14.72 -8.21
N VAL A 171 0.45 14.46 -8.62
CA VAL A 171 -0.72 14.26 -7.75
C VAL A 171 -1.23 12.84 -7.97
N LEU A 172 -1.64 12.18 -6.90
CA LEU A 172 -2.16 10.83 -6.92
C LEU A 172 -3.59 10.77 -6.37
N PHE A 173 -4.50 10.15 -7.15
CA PHE A 173 -5.87 9.81 -6.78
C PHE A 173 -6.00 8.30 -6.72
N MET A 174 -5.97 7.75 -5.50
CA MET A 174 -5.87 6.31 -5.30
C MET A 174 -7.19 5.75 -4.73
N ARG A 175 -8.15 5.46 -5.62
CA ARG A 175 -9.43 4.77 -5.33
C ARG A 175 -10.44 5.55 -4.47
N TYR A 176 -10.46 6.88 -4.55
CA TYR A 176 -11.39 7.70 -3.78
C TYR A 176 -12.36 8.55 -4.62
N ILE A 177 -12.28 8.50 -5.96
CA ILE A 177 -13.14 9.33 -6.82
C ILE A 177 -14.62 9.05 -6.55
N HIS A 178 -15.03 7.79 -6.40
CA HIS A 178 -16.40 7.41 -6.04
C HIS A 178 -16.88 8.07 -4.73
N ALA A 179 -16.02 8.12 -3.72
CA ALA A 179 -16.35 8.77 -2.45
C ALA A 179 -16.46 10.29 -2.58
N TRP A 180 -15.65 10.90 -3.44
CA TRP A 180 -15.75 12.34 -3.76
C TRP A 180 -16.99 12.65 -4.58
N MET A 181 -17.43 11.77 -5.48
CA MET A 181 -18.71 11.87 -6.19
C MET A 181 -19.88 11.83 -5.21
N ALA A 182 -19.89 10.85 -4.31
CA ALA A 182 -20.92 10.74 -3.26
C ALA A 182 -20.98 11.99 -2.35
N ALA A 183 -19.83 12.63 -2.11
CA ALA A 183 -19.71 13.85 -1.32
C ALA A 183 -19.91 15.15 -2.12
N GLY A 184 -20.08 15.10 -3.45
CA GLY A 184 -20.22 16.26 -4.31
C GLY A 184 -18.98 17.15 -4.39
N ILE A 185 -17.78 16.55 -4.28
CA ILE A 185 -16.49 17.25 -4.29
C ILE A 185 -15.51 16.71 -5.34
N ALA A 186 -15.98 15.90 -6.28
CA ALA A 186 -15.12 15.31 -7.30
C ALA A 186 -14.48 16.41 -8.18
N GLU A 187 -15.26 17.37 -8.69
CA GLU A 187 -14.78 18.49 -9.50
C GLU A 187 -13.74 19.32 -8.73
N LYS A 188 -14.00 19.56 -7.43
CA LYS A 188 -13.02 20.26 -6.56
C LYS A 188 -11.71 19.49 -6.46
N ALA A 189 -11.73 18.16 -6.38
CA ALA A 189 -10.51 17.35 -6.32
C ALA A 189 -9.63 17.55 -7.55
N PHE A 190 -10.24 17.53 -8.75
CA PHE A 190 -9.51 17.77 -9.99
C PHE A 190 -9.00 19.21 -10.10
N ALA A 191 -9.80 20.21 -9.70
CA ALA A 191 -9.39 21.61 -9.69
C ALA A 191 -8.24 21.90 -8.70
N ASP A 192 -8.28 21.32 -7.49
CA ASP A 192 -7.22 21.47 -6.49
C ASP A 192 -5.93 20.76 -6.95
N ALA A 193 -6.05 19.57 -7.57
CA ALA A 193 -4.92 18.87 -8.18
C ALA A 193 -4.28 19.70 -9.30
N PHE A 194 -5.10 20.29 -10.17
CA PHE A 194 -4.62 21.16 -11.24
C PHE A 194 -3.89 22.39 -10.68
N THR A 195 -4.43 22.99 -9.63
CA THR A 195 -3.81 24.14 -8.95
C THR A 195 -2.46 23.77 -8.32
N ALA A 196 -2.38 22.64 -7.64
CA ALA A 196 -1.16 22.19 -6.97
C ALA A 196 -0.03 21.82 -7.95
N LEU A 197 -0.37 21.23 -9.09
CA LEU A 197 0.60 20.80 -10.10
C LEU A 197 1.28 21.97 -10.80
N ARG A 198 2.58 21.86 -11.01
CA ARG A 198 3.31 22.73 -11.93
C ARG A 198 2.92 22.45 -13.39
N PRO A 199 3.17 23.37 -14.34
CA PRO A 199 3.10 23.04 -15.76
C PRO A 199 3.90 21.77 -16.09
N GLY A 200 3.36 20.91 -16.93
CA GLY A 200 3.94 19.60 -17.24
C GLY A 200 3.82 18.53 -16.13
N GLY A 201 3.26 18.87 -14.96
CA GLY A 201 3.06 17.94 -13.84
C GLY A 201 2.03 16.84 -14.14
N ILE A 202 2.10 15.71 -13.45
CA ILE A 202 1.34 14.49 -13.71
C ILE A 202 0.24 14.32 -12.67
N LEU A 203 -0.98 14.02 -13.12
CA LEU A 203 -2.05 13.43 -12.33
C LEU A 203 -2.13 11.95 -12.64
N GLY A 204 -1.82 11.11 -11.63
CA GLY A 204 -1.97 9.66 -11.68
C GLY A 204 -3.24 9.22 -10.98
N ILE A 205 -4.06 8.44 -11.65
CA ILE A 205 -5.36 7.96 -11.13
C ILE A 205 -5.41 6.44 -11.16
N GLU A 206 -5.76 5.83 -10.05
CA GLU A 206 -6.21 4.45 -9.93
C GLU A 206 -7.63 4.46 -9.34
N GLN A 207 -8.62 3.91 -10.04
CA GLN A 207 -10.03 3.93 -9.59
C GLN A 207 -10.75 2.64 -9.99
N HIS A 208 -11.66 2.16 -9.14
CA HIS A 208 -12.57 1.04 -9.42
C HIS A 208 -13.37 1.33 -10.67
N ARG A 209 -13.27 0.45 -11.68
CA ARG A 209 -13.77 0.69 -13.04
C ARG A 209 -15.14 0.05 -13.24
N LEU A 210 -16.14 0.86 -13.59
CA LEU A 210 -17.46 0.40 -14.01
C LEU A 210 -17.39 -0.25 -15.41
N GLN A 211 -18.34 -1.13 -15.74
CA GLN A 211 -18.47 -1.66 -17.08
C GLN A 211 -18.76 -0.53 -18.08
N PRO A 212 -18.17 -0.58 -19.30
CA PRO A 212 -18.24 0.55 -20.23
C PRO A 212 -19.65 0.78 -20.81
N ASP A 213 -20.54 -0.21 -20.73
CA ASP A 213 -21.93 -0.18 -21.23
C ASP A 213 -22.96 0.13 -20.12
N GLU A 214 -22.53 0.33 -18.89
CA GLU A 214 -23.40 0.74 -17.78
C GLU A 214 -23.44 2.26 -17.63
N ASP A 215 -24.60 2.80 -17.25
CA ASP A 215 -24.75 4.21 -16.96
C ASP A 215 -24.03 4.60 -15.64
N GLN A 216 -23.35 5.76 -15.65
CA GLN A 216 -22.72 6.27 -14.46
C GLN A 216 -23.75 6.72 -13.42
N ASP A 217 -23.80 6.06 -12.26
CA ASP A 217 -24.49 6.60 -11.09
C ASP A 217 -23.78 7.88 -10.62
N PRO A 218 -24.46 9.04 -10.54
CA PRO A 218 -23.84 10.29 -10.11
C PRO A 218 -23.21 10.25 -8.71
N ALA A 219 -23.71 9.37 -7.82
CA ALA A 219 -23.15 9.17 -6.48
C ALA A 219 -22.14 8.02 -6.42
N ALA A 220 -21.98 7.25 -7.51
CA ALA A 220 -21.16 6.05 -7.56
C ALA A 220 -21.36 5.13 -6.34
N ALA A 221 -22.63 4.88 -5.97
CA ALA A 221 -23.02 4.22 -4.72
C ALA A 221 -22.45 2.79 -4.59
N ASN A 222 -22.20 2.11 -5.71
CA ASN A 222 -21.56 0.80 -5.76
C ASN A 222 -20.01 0.88 -5.71
N GLY A 223 -19.43 2.10 -5.71
CA GLY A 223 -17.99 2.35 -5.67
C GLY A 223 -17.29 2.31 -7.03
N TYR A 224 -17.97 1.91 -8.10
CA TYR A 224 -17.41 1.84 -9.45
C TYR A 224 -17.67 3.12 -10.24
N VAL A 225 -16.70 3.53 -11.03
CA VAL A 225 -16.75 4.77 -11.82
C VAL A 225 -16.42 4.48 -13.29
N GLN A 226 -17.15 5.10 -14.20
CA GLN A 226 -16.87 5.04 -15.64
C GLN A 226 -15.54 5.74 -15.96
N GLU A 227 -14.70 5.09 -16.77
CA GLU A 227 -13.47 5.71 -17.24
C GLU A 227 -13.76 6.99 -18.04
N ALA A 228 -14.80 6.97 -18.88
CA ALA A 228 -15.21 8.14 -19.64
C ALA A 228 -15.57 9.33 -18.75
N PHE A 229 -16.23 9.08 -17.60
CA PHE A 229 -16.56 10.14 -16.64
C PHE A 229 -15.31 10.70 -15.95
N VAL A 230 -14.34 9.86 -15.57
CA VAL A 230 -13.07 10.32 -15.01
C VAL A 230 -12.30 11.18 -16.01
N ARG A 231 -12.29 10.77 -17.29
CA ARG A 231 -11.66 11.54 -18.37
C ARG A 231 -12.35 12.89 -18.59
N GLN A 232 -13.68 12.95 -18.49
CA GLN A 232 -14.44 14.18 -18.57
C GLN A 232 -14.08 15.13 -17.42
N LEU A 233 -14.08 14.69 -16.17
CA LEU A 233 -13.68 15.50 -15.01
C LEU A 233 -12.25 16.05 -15.14
N ALA A 234 -11.34 15.25 -15.67
CA ALA A 234 -9.97 15.69 -15.91
C ALA A 234 -9.89 16.75 -17.02
N ASP A 235 -10.60 16.57 -18.12
CA ASP A 235 -10.66 17.54 -19.25
C ASP A 235 -11.28 18.86 -18.81
N GLU A 236 -12.39 18.82 -18.08
CA GLU A 236 -13.06 20.01 -17.52
C GLU A 236 -12.17 20.80 -16.56
N ALA A 237 -11.27 20.13 -15.82
CA ALA A 237 -10.26 20.77 -14.98
C ALA A 237 -9.04 21.28 -15.77
N GLY A 238 -8.95 21.00 -17.08
CA GLY A 238 -7.87 21.46 -17.96
C GLY A 238 -6.71 20.46 -18.14
N PHE A 239 -6.83 19.22 -17.67
CA PHE A 239 -5.83 18.19 -17.89
C PHE A 239 -5.89 17.62 -19.31
N VAL A 240 -4.73 17.20 -19.82
CA VAL A 240 -4.62 16.44 -21.06
C VAL A 240 -4.37 14.97 -20.73
N PHE A 241 -5.20 14.10 -21.28
CA PHE A 241 -5.00 12.64 -21.18
C PHE A 241 -3.69 12.22 -21.87
N VAL A 242 -2.89 11.38 -21.22
CA VAL A 242 -1.61 10.88 -21.72
C VAL A 242 -1.72 9.42 -22.12
N GLU A 243 -2.14 8.56 -21.16
CA GLU A 243 -2.07 7.11 -21.34
C GLU A 243 -2.97 6.40 -20.33
N ALA A 244 -3.47 5.22 -20.68
CA ALA A 244 -4.12 4.28 -19.79
C ALA A 244 -3.31 2.98 -19.69
N SER A 245 -3.47 2.26 -18.59
CA SER A 245 -2.81 0.96 -18.39
C SER A 245 -3.76 -0.03 -17.73
N GLU A 246 -3.63 -1.30 -18.10
CA GLU A 246 -4.34 -2.43 -17.51
C GLU A 246 -3.57 -3.08 -16.33
N ILE A 247 -2.55 -2.41 -15.78
CA ILE A 247 -1.71 -2.94 -14.69
C ILE A 247 -2.57 -3.43 -13.51
N ASN A 248 -3.65 -2.69 -13.19
CA ASN A 248 -4.53 -2.98 -12.06
C ASN A 248 -5.90 -3.54 -12.52
N ALA A 249 -6.00 -4.03 -13.74
CA ALA A 249 -7.21 -4.69 -14.22
C ALA A 249 -7.40 -6.05 -13.53
N ASN A 250 -8.64 -6.37 -13.22
CA ASN A 250 -9.04 -7.68 -12.73
C ASN A 250 -10.29 -8.17 -13.48
N PRO A 251 -10.14 -9.02 -14.51
CA PRO A 251 -11.25 -9.51 -15.30
C PRO A 251 -12.22 -10.42 -14.53
N ASP A 252 -11.80 -10.94 -13.36
CA ASP A 252 -12.65 -11.77 -12.51
C ASP A 252 -13.66 -10.94 -11.70
N ASP A 253 -13.47 -9.62 -11.62
CA ASP A 253 -14.40 -8.71 -10.94
C ASP A 253 -15.65 -8.48 -11.81
N THR A 254 -16.75 -9.13 -11.44
CA THR A 254 -18.04 -9.06 -12.16
C THR A 254 -18.84 -7.80 -11.85
N LYS A 255 -18.45 -7.02 -10.84
CA LYS A 255 -19.02 -5.71 -10.42
C LYS A 255 -20.48 -5.75 -9.94
N ASP A 256 -21.11 -6.93 -9.93
CA ASP A 256 -22.49 -7.20 -9.49
C ASP A 256 -22.62 -7.56 -8.00
N HIS A 257 -21.73 -7.01 -7.17
CA HIS A 257 -21.60 -7.40 -5.77
C HIS A 257 -22.67 -6.72 -4.89
N PRO A 258 -23.19 -7.43 -3.83
CA PRO A 258 -24.32 -6.93 -3.03
C PRO A 258 -24.04 -5.62 -2.28
N PHE A 259 -22.79 -5.34 -1.96
CA PHE A 259 -22.35 -4.09 -1.33
C PHE A 259 -21.35 -3.33 -2.21
N GLY A 260 -21.50 -3.44 -3.54
CA GLY A 260 -20.58 -2.89 -4.51
C GLY A 260 -19.14 -3.34 -4.25
N VAL A 261 -18.19 -2.47 -4.55
CA VAL A 261 -16.75 -2.72 -4.38
C VAL A 261 -16.37 -3.09 -2.93
N GLU A 262 -17.14 -2.63 -1.95
CA GLU A 262 -16.87 -2.90 -0.53
C GLU A 262 -17.11 -4.37 -0.12
N THR A 263 -17.78 -5.17 -0.97
CA THR A 263 -17.89 -6.62 -0.82
C THR A 263 -16.53 -7.31 -0.99
N LEU A 264 -15.67 -6.76 -1.84
CA LEU A 264 -14.35 -7.30 -2.15
C LEU A 264 -13.30 -6.90 -1.09
N ALA A 265 -12.11 -7.50 -1.20
CA ALA A 265 -10.98 -7.09 -0.41
C ALA A 265 -10.58 -5.62 -0.74
N PRO A 266 -10.13 -4.84 0.23
CA PRO A 266 -9.81 -5.21 1.61
C PRO A 266 -10.98 -5.08 2.61
N ARG A 267 -12.10 -4.44 2.23
CA ARG A 267 -13.21 -4.14 3.15
C ARG A 267 -13.99 -5.39 3.54
N ARG A 268 -14.30 -6.24 2.56
CA ARG A 268 -14.95 -7.55 2.77
C ARG A 268 -16.28 -7.46 3.50
N LEU A 269 -17.12 -6.46 3.20
CA LEU A 269 -18.43 -6.32 3.81
C LEU A 269 -19.29 -7.57 3.58
N THR A 270 -20.02 -7.98 4.61
CA THR A 270 -21.02 -9.06 4.60
C THR A 270 -22.43 -8.56 4.92
N ALA A 271 -22.55 -7.26 5.20
CA ALA A 271 -23.80 -6.54 5.43
C ALA A 271 -23.61 -5.08 4.96
N PRO A 272 -24.70 -4.31 4.79
CA PRO A 272 -24.61 -2.89 4.49
C PRO A 272 -23.73 -2.15 5.50
N MET A 273 -23.02 -1.11 5.02
CA MET A 273 -22.13 -0.31 5.88
C MET A 273 -22.88 0.21 7.10
N GLY A 274 -22.30 0.05 8.29
CA GLY A 274 -22.89 0.44 9.56
C GLY A 274 -23.83 -0.60 10.19
N GLN A 275 -24.08 -1.72 9.52
CA GLN A 275 -24.80 -2.86 10.08
C GLN A 275 -23.81 -3.91 10.63
N PRO A 276 -24.24 -4.74 11.61
CA PRO A 276 -23.44 -5.89 12.05
C PRO A 276 -23.13 -6.83 10.89
N ALA A 277 -21.92 -7.39 10.88
CA ALA A 277 -21.53 -8.37 9.88
C ALA A 277 -22.44 -9.60 9.92
N ASP A 278 -22.83 -10.10 8.74
CA ASP A 278 -23.61 -11.34 8.62
C ASP A 278 -22.62 -12.52 8.63
N PRO A 279 -22.67 -13.40 9.66
CA PRO A 279 -21.78 -14.56 9.75
C PRO A 279 -22.12 -15.67 8.74
N GLU A 280 -23.34 -15.68 8.19
CA GLU A 280 -23.79 -16.69 7.22
C GLU A 280 -23.52 -16.27 5.76
N PHE A 281 -22.96 -15.09 5.53
CA PHE A 281 -22.66 -14.59 4.19
C PHE A 281 -21.56 -15.42 3.55
N ASP A 282 -21.86 -16.12 2.45
CA ASP A 282 -20.87 -16.89 1.69
C ASP A 282 -19.90 -15.97 0.94
N ARG A 283 -18.67 -15.95 1.37
CA ARG A 283 -17.60 -15.14 0.79
C ARG A 283 -16.79 -15.85 -0.28
N THR A 284 -17.04 -17.12 -0.55
CA THR A 284 -16.19 -17.97 -1.41
C THR A 284 -15.95 -17.31 -2.78
N LYS A 285 -17.03 -16.81 -3.44
CA LYS A 285 -16.93 -16.09 -4.71
C LYS A 285 -16.05 -14.84 -4.60
N TYR A 286 -16.30 -14.02 -3.60
CA TYR A 286 -15.68 -12.68 -3.46
C TYR A 286 -14.21 -12.76 -3.02
N ASP A 287 -13.88 -13.72 -2.19
CA ASP A 287 -12.50 -13.97 -1.76
C ASP A 287 -11.64 -14.55 -2.90
N ALA A 288 -12.25 -15.30 -3.84
CA ALA A 288 -11.59 -15.79 -5.05
C ALA A 288 -11.30 -14.65 -6.04
N ILE A 289 -12.15 -13.62 -6.12
CA ILE A 289 -11.93 -12.43 -6.97
C ILE A 289 -10.74 -11.60 -6.45
N GLY A 290 -10.61 -11.46 -5.13
CA GLY A 290 -9.57 -10.61 -4.52
C GLY A 290 -9.95 -9.13 -4.45
N GLU A 291 -9.11 -8.23 -4.96
CA GLU A 291 -9.44 -6.80 -5.10
C GLU A 291 -10.14 -6.51 -6.45
N SER A 292 -10.87 -5.41 -6.53
CA SER A 292 -11.65 -5.00 -7.71
C SER A 292 -10.83 -4.76 -8.96
N ASP A 293 -11.51 -4.77 -10.10
CA ASP A 293 -11.01 -4.25 -11.37
C ASP A 293 -10.81 -2.73 -11.29
N ARG A 294 -9.66 -2.23 -11.77
CA ARG A 294 -9.31 -0.81 -11.66
C ARG A 294 -8.70 -0.29 -12.95
N MET A 295 -9.22 0.85 -13.40
CA MET A 295 -8.54 1.68 -14.39
C MET A 295 -7.28 2.30 -13.78
N THR A 296 -6.25 2.47 -14.57
CA THR A 296 -5.02 3.20 -14.23
C THR A 296 -4.75 4.22 -15.33
N LEU A 297 -4.94 5.51 -15.01
CA LEU A 297 -4.95 6.60 -15.98
C LEU A 297 -3.89 7.64 -15.65
N LYS A 298 -3.22 8.14 -16.67
CA LYS A 298 -2.23 9.21 -16.54
C LYS A 298 -2.66 10.44 -17.34
N PHE A 299 -2.68 11.57 -16.66
CA PHE A 299 -2.96 12.88 -17.23
C PHE A 299 -1.80 13.83 -16.98
N ARG A 300 -1.74 14.92 -17.74
CA ARG A 300 -0.73 15.95 -17.58
C ARG A 300 -1.37 17.33 -17.58
N LYS A 301 -0.91 18.19 -16.67
CA LYS A 301 -1.19 19.62 -16.75
C LYS A 301 -0.41 20.18 -17.95
N PRO A 302 -1.04 20.93 -18.86
CA PRO A 302 -0.34 21.61 -19.97
C PRO A 302 0.81 22.48 -19.49
N GLU A 303 1.78 22.78 -20.42
CA GLU A 303 2.91 23.67 -20.17
C GLU A 303 2.45 25.14 -19.96
#